data_49033bb1ec034639dd3acad6eba21e90
#
_entry.id   49033bb1ec034639dd3acad6eba21e90
#
_cell.length_a   1.000
_cell.length_b   1.000
_cell.length_c   1.000
_cell.angle_alpha   90.00
_cell.angle_beta   90.00
_cell.angle_gamma   90.00
#
_symmetry.space_group_name_H-M   'P 1'
#
loop_
_entity.id
_entity.type
_entity.pdbx_description
1 polymer ?
#
loop_
_entity_poly.entity_id
_entity_poly.type
_entity_poly.pdbx_seq_one_letter_code
_entity_poly.pdbx_strand_id
1 'polypeptide(L)'
;MIAIETERRLKTRARYQSIIASHLLARTRKDWIYVFYIVPDPQKKRGLERLFESIRHVIVNHQHIPLEPRHRNVFRIYTLDELQRLDVDHGI
;
A
#
# COMPACT_ATOMS: atom_id res chain seq x y z
N MET A 1 -13.40 6.12 -0.69
CA MET A 1 -12.87 5.93 0.68
C MET A 1 -11.41 5.52 0.62
N ILE A 2 -10.61 5.96 1.56
CA ILE A 2 -9.18 5.69 1.63
C ILE A 2 -8.89 4.98 2.94
N ALA A 3 -8.18 3.85 2.87
CA ALA A 3 -7.65 3.17 4.05
C ALA A 3 -6.25 3.72 4.34
N ILE A 4 -5.97 4.05 5.58
CA ILE A 4 -4.68 4.60 6.00
C ILE A 4 -3.99 3.62 6.93
N GLU A 5 -2.76 3.23 6.58
CA GLU A 5 -1.93 2.34 7.38
C GLU A 5 -0.63 3.05 7.76
N THR A 6 -0.27 3.01 9.02
CA THR A 6 1.01 3.56 9.48
C THR A 6 2.00 2.43 9.73
N GLU A 7 3.20 2.54 9.17
CA GLU A 7 4.23 1.52 9.26
C GLU A 7 5.51 2.10 9.85
N ARG A 8 5.78 1.79 11.11
CA ARG A 8 7.04 2.17 11.77
C ARG A 8 8.16 1.20 11.45
N ARG A 9 7.82 -0.07 11.25
CA ARG A 9 8.77 -1.14 10.90
C ARG A 9 8.20 -1.92 9.74
N LEU A 10 9.08 -2.28 8.80
CA LEU A 10 8.64 -3.09 7.66
C LEU A 10 8.36 -4.53 8.09
N LYS A 11 7.29 -5.09 7.54
CA LYS A 11 6.93 -6.49 7.72
C LYS A 11 7.65 -7.35 6.68
N THR A 12 7.51 -8.66 6.79
CA THR A 12 8.04 -9.60 5.80
C THR A 12 7.26 -9.51 4.50
N ARG A 13 7.86 -9.98 3.40
CA ARG A 13 7.19 -10.07 2.10
C ARG A 13 5.91 -10.88 2.20
N ALA A 14 5.96 -12.04 2.84
CA ALA A 14 4.79 -12.91 2.98
C ALA A 14 3.64 -12.19 3.68
N ARG A 15 3.95 -11.39 4.69
CA ARG A 15 2.94 -10.62 5.40
C ARG A 15 2.30 -9.57 4.49
N TYR A 16 3.11 -8.87 3.69
CA TYR A 16 2.56 -7.90 2.73
C TYR A 16 1.75 -8.57 1.63
N GLN A 17 2.13 -9.75 1.17
CA GLN A 17 1.30 -10.51 0.22
C GLN A 17 -0.09 -10.77 0.79
N SER A 18 -0.18 -11.19 2.04
CA SER A 18 -1.47 -11.42 2.71
C SER A 18 -2.26 -10.13 2.85
N ILE A 19 -1.60 -9.04 3.23
CA ILE A 19 -2.25 -7.75 3.41
C ILE A 19 -2.79 -7.23 2.07
N ILE A 20 -2.00 -7.32 1.01
CA ILE A 20 -2.42 -6.91 -0.33
C ILE A 20 -3.64 -7.73 -0.78
N ALA A 21 -3.60 -9.05 -0.57
CA ALA A 21 -4.73 -9.91 -0.90
C ALA A 21 -6.00 -9.48 -0.19
N SER A 22 -5.91 -9.19 1.10
CA SER A 22 -7.04 -8.73 1.90
C SER A 22 -7.61 -7.40 1.38
N HIS A 23 -6.74 -6.45 1.04
CA HIS A 23 -7.18 -5.16 0.53
C HIS A 23 -7.83 -5.28 -0.85
N LEU A 24 -7.27 -6.11 -1.72
CA LEU A 24 -7.87 -6.33 -3.05
C LEU A 24 -9.24 -6.99 -2.94
N LEU A 25 -9.40 -7.93 -2.01
CA LEU A 25 -10.68 -8.56 -1.76
C LEU A 25 -11.71 -7.55 -1.24
N ALA A 26 -11.33 -6.70 -0.30
CA ALA A 26 -12.18 -5.65 0.23
C ALA A 26 -12.57 -4.64 -0.85
N ARG A 27 -11.63 -4.28 -1.73
CA ARG A 27 -11.88 -3.39 -2.86
C ARG A 27 -12.92 -3.98 -3.81
N THR A 28 -12.86 -5.28 -4.03
CA THR A 28 -13.86 -5.99 -4.85
C THR A 28 -15.27 -5.79 -4.28
N ARG A 29 -15.38 -5.65 -2.96
CA ARG A 29 -16.63 -5.34 -2.28
C ARG A 29 -16.94 -3.84 -2.23
N LYS A 30 -16.10 -3.01 -2.87
CA LYS A 30 -16.25 -1.56 -2.92
C LYS A 30 -16.15 -0.86 -1.56
N ASP A 31 -15.39 -1.45 -0.63
CA ASP A 31 -15.22 -0.87 0.70
C ASP A 31 -14.32 0.37 0.67
N TRP A 32 -13.26 0.34 -0.17
CA TRP A 32 -12.40 1.50 -0.39
C TRP A 32 -11.68 1.40 -1.74
N ILE A 33 -11.11 2.54 -2.17
CA ILE A 33 -10.46 2.67 -3.49
C ILE A 33 -8.95 2.65 -3.37
N TYR A 34 -8.39 3.32 -2.36
CA TYR A 34 -6.95 3.46 -2.17
C TYR A 34 -6.53 3.06 -0.76
N VAL A 35 -5.30 2.57 -0.66
CA VAL A 35 -4.65 2.27 0.62
C VAL A 35 -3.38 3.12 0.70
N PHE A 36 -3.31 4.01 1.69
CA PHE A 36 -2.17 4.88 1.91
C PHE A 36 -1.32 4.33 3.04
N TYR A 37 -0.07 4.04 2.75
CA TYR A 37 0.92 3.66 3.75
C TYR A 37 1.74 4.88 4.13
N ILE A 38 1.78 5.20 5.42
CA ILE A 38 2.55 6.31 5.95
C ILE A 38 3.75 5.74 6.67
N VAL A 39 4.95 6.08 6.21
CA VAL A 39 6.21 5.61 6.79
C VAL A 39 7.00 6.79 7.37
N PRO A 40 7.89 6.55 8.36
CA PRO A 40 8.56 7.65 9.06
C PRO A 40 9.60 8.40 8.23
N ASP A 41 10.25 7.72 7.27
CA ASP A 41 11.39 8.33 6.56
C ASP A 41 11.52 7.78 5.14
N PRO A 42 12.34 8.46 4.27
CA PRO A 42 12.52 8.02 2.88
C PRO A 42 13.17 6.64 2.74
N GLN A 43 14.00 6.23 3.69
CA GLN A 43 14.63 4.90 3.66
C GLN A 43 13.57 3.82 3.80
N LYS A 44 12.64 3.97 4.73
CA LYS A 44 11.52 3.05 4.91
C LYS A 44 10.61 3.05 3.68
N LYS A 45 10.39 4.22 3.09
CA LYS A 45 9.60 4.33 1.87
C LYS A 45 10.21 3.51 0.74
N ARG A 46 11.52 3.66 0.49
CA ARG A 46 12.21 2.88 -0.53
C ARG A 46 12.15 1.38 -0.24
N GLY A 47 12.33 1.00 1.01
CA GLY A 47 12.25 -0.40 1.43
C GLY A 47 10.87 -0.99 1.15
N LEU A 48 9.82 -0.27 1.49
CA LEU A 48 8.45 -0.73 1.29
C LEU A 48 8.11 -0.79 -0.21
N GLU A 49 8.55 0.19 -0.99
CA GLU A 49 8.37 0.18 -2.44
C GLU A 49 9.04 -1.05 -3.08
N ARG A 50 10.27 -1.38 -2.65
CA ARG A 50 10.97 -2.56 -3.14
C ARG A 50 10.23 -3.85 -2.77
N LEU A 51 9.71 -3.94 -1.57
CA LEU A 51 8.92 -5.09 -1.14
C LEU A 51 7.69 -5.25 -2.02
N PHE A 52 6.94 -4.20 -2.24
CA PHE A 52 5.76 -4.23 -3.09
C PHE A 52 6.10 -4.60 -4.54
N GLU A 53 7.18 -4.04 -5.09
CA GLU A 53 7.64 -4.36 -6.44
C GLU A 53 8.04 -5.83 -6.57
N SER A 54 8.58 -6.42 -5.50
CA SER A 54 9.01 -7.82 -5.50
C SER A 54 7.84 -8.79 -5.42
N ILE A 55 6.67 -8.34 -4.99
CA ILE A 55 5.47 -9.17 -4.92
C ILE A 55 4.80 -9.16 -6.28
N ARG A 56 4.86 -10.28 -6.98
CA ARG A 56 4.35 -10.40 -8.34
C ARG A 56 2.95 -10.97 -8.42
N HIS A 57 2.54 -11.67 -7.37
CA HIS A 57 1.21 -12.26 -7.29
C HIS A 57 0.78 -12.36 -5.83
N VAL A 58 -0.51 -12.49 -5.63
CA VAL A 58 -1.10 -12.76 -4.33
C VAL A 58 -2.09 -13.90 -4.46
N ILE A 59 -2.50 -14.48 -3.33
CA ILE A 59 -3.48 -15.57 -3.31
C ILE A 59 -4.79 -15.05 -2.73
N VAL A 60 -5.84 -15.11 -3.53
CA VAL A 60 -7.19 -14.72 -3.13
C VAL A 60 -8.12 -15.87 -3.44
N ASN A 61 -8.83 -16.38 -2.44
CA ASN A 61 -9.75 -17.52 -2.60
C ASN A 61 -9.08 -18.72 -3.28
N HIS A 62 -7.86 -19.05 -2.83
CA HIS A 62 -7.05 -20.17 -3.35
C HIS A 62 -6.58 -19.98 -4.80
N GLN A 63 -6.75 -18.80 -5.39
CA GLN A 63 -6.28 -18.50 -6.74
C GLN A 63 -5.09 -17.55 -6.71
N HIS A 64 -4.10 -17.84 -7.56
CA HIS A 64 -2.96 -16.95 -7.77
C HIS A 64 -3.38 -15.81 -8.70
N ILE A 65 -3.31 -14.59 -8.19
CA ILE A 65 -3.68 -13.40 -8.94
C ILE A 65 -2.40 -12.59 -9.19
N PRO A 66 -1.99 -12.42 -10.47
CA PRO A 66 -0.83 -11.58 -10.77
C PRO A 66 -1.15 -10.11 -10.49
N LEU A 67 -0.17 -9.39 -9.93
CA LEU A 67 -0.33 -7.96 -9.64
C LEU A 67 -0.02 -7.15 -10.89
N GLU A 68 -1.05 -6.58 -11.47
CA GLU A 68 -0.96 -5.67 -12.61
C GLU A 68 -0.80 -4.22 -12.13
N PRO A 69 -0.39 -3.28 -13.02
CA PRO A 69 -0.27 -1.87 -12.63
C PRO A 69 -1.53 -1.30 -11.97
N ARG A 70 -2.71 -1.69 -12.42
CA ARG A 70 -3.97 -1.25 -11.81
C ARG A 70 -4.11 -1.66 -10.35
N HIS A 71 -3.59 -2.84 -9.99
CA HIS A 71 -3.59 -3.31 -8.61
C HIS A 71 -2.58 -2.53 -7.77
N ARG A 72 -1.40 -2.25 -8.32
CA ARG A 72 -0.34 -1.53 -7.62
C ARG A 72 -0.73 -0.09 -7.35
N ASN A 73 -1.50 0.53 -8.23
CA ASN A 73 -1.95 1.90 -8.09
C ASN A 73 -2.92 2.11 -6.92
N VAL A 74 -3.49 1.04 -6.39
CA VAL A 74 -4.32 1.09 -5.19
C VAL A 74 -3.49 1.46 -3.96
N PHE A 75 -2.23 1.05 -3.95
CA PHE A 75 -1.33 1.22 -2.81
C PHE A 75 -0.40 2.41 -3.04
N ARG A 76 -0.45 3.39 -2.17
CA ARG A 76 0.35 4.61 -2.23
C ARG A 76 1.18 4.71 -0.97
N ILE A 77 2.45 5.05 -1.12
CA ILE A 77 3.38 5.12 0.01
C ILE A 77 3.87 6.55 0.14
N TYR A 78 3.70 7.11 1.33
CA TYR A 78 4.12 8.47 1.64
C TYR A 78 4.95 8.49 2.91
N THR A 79 5.93 9.38 2.97
CA THR A 79 6.54 9.73 4.25
C THR A 79 5.63 10.69 4.97
N LEU A 80 5.79 10.77 6.30
CA LEU A 80 5.03 11.74 7.09
C LEU A 80 5.30 13.17 6.60
N ASP A 81 6.54 13.46 6.24
CA ASP A 81 6.95 14.77 5.74
C ASP A 81 6.24 15.12 4.43
N GLU A 82 6.18 14.16 3.49
CA GLU A 82 5.44 14.35 2.24
C GLU A 82 3.97 14.65 2.48
N LEU A 83 3.37 13.93 3.41
CA LEU A 83 1.97 14.12 3.75
C LEU A 83 1.70 15.52 4.33
N GLN A 84 2.60 16.00 5.17
CA GLN A 84 2.51 17.35 5.74
C GLN A 84 2.63 18.42 4.66
N ARG A 85 3.49 18.21 3.66
CA ARG A 85 3.64 19.13 2.52
C ARG A 85 2.38 19.21 1.68
N LEU A 86 1.71 18.07 1.47
CA LEU A 86 0.44 18.06 0.73
C LEU A 86 -0.62 18.92 1.42
N ASP A 87 -0.69 18.88 2.73
CA ASP A 87 -1.63 19.71 3.49
C ASP A 87 -1.34 21.20 3.30
N VAL A 88 -0.07 21.59 3.31
CA VAL A 88 0.34 22.99 3.09
C VAL A 88 0.02 23.43 1.68
N ASP A 89 0.33 22.60 0.68
CA ASP A 89 0.15 22.94 -0.73
C ASP A 89 -1.33 23.09 -1.11
N HIS A 90 -2.23 22.49 -0.37
CA HIS A 90 -3.66 22.57 -0.65
C HIS A 90 -4.36 23.74 0.06
N GLY A 91 -3.59 24.67 0.57
CA GLY A 91 -4.10 25.99 0.96
C GLY A 91 -4.96 26.02 2.20
N ILE A 92 -4.69 25.21 3.05
CA ILE A 92 -5.49 25.11 4.25
C ILE A 92 -5.17 26.17 5.27
#